data_d7348ca503d2c9b229363453bbfa3d3c
#
_entry.id   d7348ca503d2c9b229363453bbfa3d3c
#
_cell.length_a   1.000
_cell.length_b   1.000
_cell.length_c   1.000
_cell.angle_alpha   90.00
_cell.angle_beta   90.00
_cell.angle_gamma   90.00
#
_symmetry.space_group_name_H-M   'P 1'
#
loop_
_entity.id
_entity.type
_entity.pdbx_description
1 polymer ?
#
loop_
_entity_poly.entity_id
_entity_poly.type
_entity_poly.pdbx_seq_one_letter_code
_entity_poly.pdbx_strand_id
1 'polypeptide(L)'
;AGLRIRGGFSRREDNAKHAFRLFFRDSYGEAKLKYPLFGEKGAEAFDHLDLRCSSNYSWSMGGDPQAALFRDQINRDLQASLGQPAMRGYFCHLYINGHYWGLYNTCERPKAGHGAQYFGGKDKDYDVVKASKEGGIMASDGSLDAWRRVYEIAREGLEENDAYFKLQGRTPGGELDPDAEVLIDID
;
A
#
# COMPACT_ATOMS: atom_id res chain seq x y z
N ALA A 1 -17.27 -8.16 10.35
CA ALA A 1 -16.33 -8.02 9.23
C ALA A 1 -16.34 -9.28 8.37
N GLY A 2 -16.13 -9.11 7.07
CA GLY A 2 -15.88 -10.24 6.17
C GLY A 2 -14.40 -10.61 6.18
N LEU A 3 -14.08 -11.89 6.07
CA LEU A 3 -12.71 -12.41 5.98
C LEU A 3 -12.48 -13.05 4.61
N ARG A 4 -11.35 -12.76 3.97
CA ARG A 4 -10.97 -13.35 2.69
C ARG A 4 -9.48 -13.69 2.67
N ILE A 5 -9.13 -14.85 2.12
CA ILE A 5 -7.73 -15.18 1.80
C ILE A 5 -7.23 -14.20 0.75
N ARG A 6 -6.05 -13.63 0.96
CA ARG A 6 -5.44 -12.65 0.06
C ARG A 6 -4.03 -13.10 -0.38
N GLY A 7 -3.53 -12.42 -1.43
CA GLY A 7 -2.20 -12.62 -1.99
C GLY A 7 -2.27 -13.07 -3.44
N GLY A 8 -1.14 -13.22 -4.06
CA GLY A 8 -0.95 -13.90 -5.33
C GLY A 8 -0.42 -15.31 -5.07
N PHE A 9 0.90 -15.46 -5.09
CA PHE A 9 1.59 -16.72 -4.80
C PHE A 9 1.18 -17.33 -3.44
N SER A 10 1.05 -16.53 -2.39
CA SER A 10 0.70 -16.97 -1.03
C SER A 10 -0.73 -17.54 -0.87
N ARG A 11 -1.55 -17.57 -1.93
CA ARG A 11 -2.86 -18.25 -1.92
C ARG A 11 -2.83 -19.70 -2.41
N ARG A 12 -1.67 -20.16 -2.87
CA ARG A 12 -1.53 -21.51 -3.41
C ARG A 12 -1.70 -22.53 -2.29
N GLU A 13 -2.18 -23.71 -2.64
CA GLU A 13 -2.43 -24.80 -1.67
C GLU A 13 -1.18 -25.31 -0.96
N ASP A 14 -0.01 -25.18 -1.63
CA ASP A 14 1.29 -25.54 -1.08
C ASP A 14 1.79 -24.56 0.00
N ASN A 15 1.13 -23.41 0.20
CA ASN A 15 1.41 -22.48 1.28
C ASN A 15 0.53 -22.78 2.50
N ALA A 16 1.10 -23.37 3.51
CA ALA A 16 0.39 -23.73 4.73
C ALA A 16 -0.19 -22.53 5.50
N LYS A 17 0.40 -21.34 5.33
CA LYS A 17 0.02 -20.13 6.05
C LYS A 17 -0.43 -19.03 5.09
N HIS A 18 -1.74 -18.83 5.00
CA HIS A 18 -2.34 -17.80 4.16
C HIS A 18 -2.42 -16.44 4.85
N ALA A 19 -2.25 -15.38 4.08
CA ALA A 19 -2.60 -14.03 4.50
C ALA A 19 -4.11 -13.80 4.30
N PHE A 20 -4.68 -12.91 5.12
CA PHE A 20 -6.10 -12.58 5.07
C PHE A 20 -6.32 -11.10 4.84
N ARG A 21 -7.54 -10.75 4.44
CA ARG A 21 -8.06 -9.40 4.41
C ARG A 21 -9.38 -9.35 5.14
N LEU A 22 -9.50 -8.40 6.03
CA LEU A 22 -10.75 -8.01 6.66
C LEU A 22 -11.44 -6.95 5.80
N PHE A 23 -12.74 -7.08 5.66
CA PHE A 23 -13.61 -6.13 4.97
C PHE A 23 -14.65 -5.65 5.96
N PHE A 24 -14.74 -4.34 6.13
CA PHE A 24 -15.78 -3.69 6.90
C PHE A 24 -16.80 -3.12 5.91
N ARG A 25 -18.03 -3.58 5.98
CA ARG A 25 -19.14 -3.20 5.10
C ARG A 25 -20.45 -3.29 5.85
N ASP A 26 -21.42 -2.48 5.50
CA ASP A 26 -22.78 -2.51 6.08
C ASP A 26 -23.41 -3.91 6.04
N SER A 27 -23.16 -4.67 4.97
CA SER A 27 -23.64 -6.06 4.84
C SER A 27 -23.06 -7.04 5.86
N TYR A 28 -21.99 -6.64 6.58
CA TYR A 28 -21.32 -7.46 7.60
C TYR A 28 -21.37 -6.82 9.00
N GLY A 29 -22.11 -5.72 9.15
CA GLY A 29 -22.21 -4.93 10.38
C GLY A 29 -21.75 -3.49 10.14
N GLU A 30 -20.81 -2.97 10.94
CA GLU A 30 -20.29 -1.62 10.75
C GLU A 30 -19.52 -1.48 9.42
N ALA A 31 -19.81 -0.40 8.70
CA ALA A 31 -19.20 -0.09 7.39
C ALA A 31 -17.70 0.18 7.47
N LYS A 32 -17.22 0.61 8.63
CA LYS A 32 -15.81 0.87 8.92
C LYS A 32 -15.44 0.38 10.32
N LEU A 33 -14.21 -0.07 10.49
CA LEU A 33 -13.62 -0.19 11.81
C LEU A 33 -13.21 1.22 12.28
N LYS A 34 -13.94 1.79 13.20
CA LYS A 34 -13.64 3.09 13.83
C LYS A 34 -12.85 2.85 15.11
N TYR A 35 -11.54 2.79 14.97
CA TYR A 35 -10.62 2.57 16.09
C TYR A 35 -9.21 3.02 15.70
N PRO A 36 -8.48 3.78 16.52
CA PRO A 36 -7.12 4.22 16.25
C PRO A 36 -6.11 3.07 16.40
N LEU A 37 -6.22 2.06 15.54
CA LEU A 37 -5.48 0.81 15.64
C LEU A 37 -3.95 1.01 15.61
N PHE A 38 -3.48 2.06 14.94
CA PHE A 38 -2.06 2.37 14.76
C PHE A 38 -1.60 3.59 15.55
N GLY A 39 -2.31 3.92 16.64
CA GLY A 39 -2.00 5.04 17.51
C GLY A 39 -2.43 6.39 16.95
N GLU A 40 -2.03 7.47 17.64
CA GLU A 40 -2.48 8.86 17.37
C GLU A 40 -2.11 9.37 15.97
N LYS A 41 -1.02 8.86 15.40
CA LYS A 41 -0.57 9.23 14.03
C LYS A 41 -1.15 8.33 12.95
N GLY A 42 -1.96 7.35 13.31
CA GLY A 42 -2.60 6.41 12.40
C GLY A 42 -3.96 6.89 11.94
N ALA A 43 -4.50 6.23 10.91
CA ALA A 43 -5.88 6.41 10.52
C ALA A 43 -6.84 5.99 11.64
N GLU A 44 -7.95 6.70 11.78
CA GLU A 44 -8.97 6.43 12.80
C GLU A 44 -10.07 5.47 12.30
N ALA A 45 -10.14 5.24 11.00
CA ALA A 45 -11.19 4.41 10.41
C ALA A 45 -10.68 3.62 9.20
N PHE A 46 -11.09 2.36 9.11
CA PHE A 46 -10.63 1.42 8.09
C PHE A 46 -11.79 0.70 7.41
N ASP A 47 -11.82 0.72 6.08
CA ASP A 47 -12.68 -0.13 5.26
C ASP A 47 -12.14 -1.56 5.16
N HIS A 48 -10.82 -1.68 5.24
CA HIS A 48 -10.08 -2.91 5.05
C HIS A 48 -8.84 -2.94 5.95
N LEU A 49 -8.48 -4.13 6.42
CA LEU A 49 -7.18 -4.40 7.01
C LEU A 49 -6.61 -5.68 6.42
N ASP A 50 -5.34 -5.67 6.13
CA ASP A 50 -4.62 -6.88 5.74
C ASP A 50 -3.98 -7.53 6.97
N LEU A 51 -4.12 -8.84 7.08
CA LEU A 51 -3.42 -9.68 8.03
C LEU A 51 -2.35 -10.45 7.25
N ARG A 52 -1.13 -9.96 7.30
CA ARG A 52 -0.01 -10.52 6.54
C ARG A 52 0.62 -11.65 7.31
N CYS A 53 0.90 -12.76 6.61
CA CYS A 53 1.48 -13.96 7.21
C CYS A 53 3.01 -14.02 7.13
N SER A 54 3.66 -12.97 6.64
CA SER A 54 5.10 -12.90 6.37
C SER A 54 5.63 -13.91 5.34
N SER A 55 4.77 -14.71 4.72
CA SER A 55 5.06 -15.64 3.61
C SER A 55 6.56 -15.99 3.43
N ASN A 56 7.23 -15.35 2.45
CA ASN A 56 8.63 -15.56 2.10
C ASN A 56 9.66 -14.99 3.11
N TYR A 57 9.23 -14.35 4.18
CA TYR A 57 10.11 -13.96 5.32
C TYR A 57 9.91 -14.86 6.54
N SER A 58 9.07 -15.89 6.43
CA SER A 58 8.77 -16.81 7.51
C SER A 58 9.34 -18.19 7.24
N TRP A 59 9.52 -18.97 8.30
CA TRP A 59 9.97 -20.34 8.20
C TRP A 59 9.02 -21.29 7.45
N SER A 60 7.78 -20.83 7.17
CA SER A 60 6.82 -21.61 6.37
C SER A 60 7.20 -21.73 4.88
N MET A 61 8.19 -20.95 4.43
CA MET A 61 8.76 -21.03 3.08
C MET A 61 10.10 -21.75 3.11
N GLY A 62 10.08 -23.09 3.19
CA GLY A 62 11.26 -23.93 3.09
C GLY A 62 12.16 -23.97 4.33
N GLY A 63 11.74 -23.38 5.45
CA GLY A 63 12.51 -23.39 6.68
C GLY A 63 13.80 -22.58 6.64
N ASP A 64 13.84 -21.51 5.82
CA ASP A 64 15.01 -20.63 5.69
C ASP A 64 15.45 -20.09 7.05
N PRO A 65 16.69 -20.41 7.53
CA PRO A 65 17.22 -19.94 8.79
C PRO A 65 17.45 -18.41 8.81
N GLN A 66 17.49 -17.75 7.66
CA GLN A 66 17.60 -16.30 7.53
C GLN A 66 16.23 -15.60 7.46
N ALA A 67 15.14 -16.35 7.66
CA ALA A 67 13.81 -15.77 7.67
C ALA A 67 13.66 -14.74 8.81
N ALA A 68 13.35 -13.50 8.44
CA ALA A 68 13.14 -12.40 9.37
C ALA A 68 11.70 -11.91 9.27
N LEU A 69 10.82 -12.40 10.13
CA LEU A 69 9.38 -12.11 10.15
C LEU A 69 9.03 -10.62 10.10
N PHE A 70 9.91 -9.78 10.64
CA PHE A 70 9.71 -8.34 10.77
C PHE A 70 10.30 -7.51 9.61
N ARG A 71 10.94 -8.12 8.61
CA ARG A 71 11.61 -7.43 7.50
C ARG A 71 10.73 -6.39 6.80
N ASP A 72 9.52 -6.77 6.45
CA ASP A 72 8.57 -5.88 5.79
C ASP A 72 8.12 -4.73 6.71
N GLN A 73 7.93 -4.99 8.00
CA GLN A 73 7.55 -3.97 8.96
C GLN A 73 8.67 -2.93 9.15
N ILE A 74 9.92 -3.37 9.32
CA ILE A 74 11.06 -2.45 9.45
C ILE A 74 11.17 -1.56 8.23
N ASN A 75 11.05 -2.11 7.01
CA ASN A 75 11.14 -1.31 5.79
C ASN A 75 10.05 -0.22 5.74
N ARG A 76 8.84 -0.54 6.15
CA ARG A 76 7.74 0.43 6.22
C ARG A 76 7.95 1.48 7.30
N ASP A 77 8.48 1.08 8.46
CA ASP A 77 8.78 2.00 9.55
C ASP A 77 9.94 2.95 9.18
N LEU A 78 10.96 2.45 8.49
CA LEU A 78 12.03 3.28 7.95
C LEU A 78 11.50 4.27 6.91
N GLN A 79 10.66 3.83 5.97
CA GLN A 79 10.04 4.70 4.98
C GLN A 79 9.22 5.81 5.66
N ALA A 80 8.41 5.44 6.67
CA ALA A 80 7.65 6.41 7.44
C ALA A 80 8.53 7.39 8.21
N SER A 81 9.70 6.94 8.73
CA SER A 81 10.63 7.80 9.45
C SER A 81 11.34 8.83 8.55
N LEU A 82 11.39 8.55 7.25
CA LEU A 82 11.89 9.46 6.22
C LEU A 82 10.81 10.45 5.72
N GLY A 83 9.61 10.44 6.33
CA GLY A 83 8.50 11.30 5.92
C GLY A 83 7.71 10.77 4.72
N GLN A 84 8.08 9.63 4.17
CA GLN A 84 7.46 9.08 2.98
C GLN A 84 6.17 8.30 3.29
N PRO A 85 5.24 8.21 2.33
CA PRO A 85 4.02 7.40 2.47
C PRO A 85 4.34 5.95 2.80
N ALA A 86 3.80 5.46 3.91
CA ALA A 86 4.00 4.07 4.34
C ALA A 86 2.74 3.51 5.02
N MET A 87 2.50 2.21 4.84
CA MET A 87 1.41 1.52 5.51
C MET A 87 1.85 1.10 6.92
N ARG A 88 1.10 1.51 7.93
CA ARG A 88 1.33 1.10 9.32
C ARG A 88 0.89 -0.33 9.57
N GLY A 89 1.46 -0.95 10.60
CA GLY A 89 1.09 -2.28 11.01
C GLY A 89 1.68 -2.66 12.36
N TYR A 90 1.04 -3.63 13.04
CA TYR A 90 1.51 -4.23 14.27
C TYR A 90 1.44 -5.75 14.17
N PHE A 91 2.31 -6.42 14.88
CA PHE A 91 2.21 -7.87 15.04
C PHE A 91 1.06 -8.22 15.98
N CYS A 92 0.34 -9.27 15.64
CA CYS A 92 -0.76 -9.79 16.44
C CYS A 92 -0.82 -11.33 16.39
N HIS A 93 -1.32 -11.91 17.45
CA HIS A 93 -1.71 -13.30 17.47
C HIS A 93 -3.11 -13.43 16.87
N LEU A 94 -3.24 -14.20 15.80
CA LEU A 94 -4.53 -14.41 15.14
C LEU A 94 -5.21 -15.66 15.68
N TYR A 95 -6.47 -15.50 16.06
CA TYR A 95 -7.38 -16.58 16.39
C TYR A 95 -8.59 -16.51 15.44
N ILE A 96 -8.99 -17.63 14.88
CA ILE A 96 -10.19 -17.77 14.05
C ILE A 96 -11.07 -18.84 14.70
N ASN A 97 -12.29 -18.47 15.09
CA ASN A 97 -13.21 -19.33 15.79
C ASN A 97 -12.59 -20.01 17.04
N GLY A 98 -11.77 -19.27 17.77
CA GLY A 98 -11.08 -19.77 18.96
C GLY A 98 -9.81 -20.59 18.68
N HIS A 99 -9.53 -20.96 17.45
CA HIS A 99 -8.30 -21.67 17.07
C HIS A 99 -7.16 -20.68 16.79
N TYR A 100 -6.00 -20.95 17.35
CA TYR A 100 -4.79 -20.16 17.12
C TYR A 100 -4.23 -20.41 15.70
N TRP A 101 -4.13 -19.35 14.88
CA TRP A 101 -3.60 -19.39 13.53
C TRP A 101 -2.16 -18.92 13.40
N GLY A 102 -1.58 -18.36 14.47
CA GLY A 102 -0.19 -17.93 14.53
C GLY A 102 -0.01 -16.43 14.60
N LEU A 103 1.26 -16.01 14.44
CA LEU A 103 1.66 -14.61 14.42
C LEU A 103 1.39 -14.00 13.04
N TYR A 104 0.68 -12.88 13.03
CA TYR A 104 0.37 -12.10 11.84
C TYR A 104 0.82 -10.66 12.02
N ASN A 105 0.96 -9.94 10.92
CA ASN A 105 1.18 -8.51 10.92
C ASN A 105 -0.06 -7.82 10.34
N THR A 106 -0.71 -6.98 11.13
CA THR A 106 -1.75 -6.09 10.60
C THR A 106 -1.12 -5.09 9.66
N CYS A 107 -1.82 -4.71 8.62
CA CYS A 107 -1.30 -3.77 7.65
C CYS A 107 -2.42 -2.95 7.05
N GLU A 108 -2.22 -1.65 7.00
CA GLU A 108 -3.06 -0.77 6.19
C GLU A 108 -3.02 -1.18 4.72
N ARG A 109 -4.00 -0.74 3.98
CA ARG A 109 -4.05 -0.98 2.55
C ARG A 109 -3.91 0.34 1.80
N PRO A 110 -2.93 0.47 0.88
CA PRO A 110 -2.82 1.63 0.02
C PRO A 110 -4.01 1.67 -0.93
N LYS A 111 -4.92 2.56 -0.65
CA LYS A 111 -6.15 2.86 -1.35
C LYS A 111 -6.36 4.37 -1.36
N ALA A 112 -7.27 4.87 -2.19
CA ALA A 112 -7.63 6.28 -2.22
C ALA A 112 -7.98 6.82 -0.82
N GLY A 113 -8.78 6.08 -0.04
CA GLY A 113 -9.10 6.45 1.34
C GLY A 113 -7.90 6.53 2.28
N HIS A 114 -6.86 5.72 2.07
CA HIS A 114 -5.60 5.86 2.81
C HIS A 114 -4.91 7.18 2.44
N GLY A 115 -4.83 7.50 1.15
CA GLY A 115 -4.30 8.79 0.70
C GLY A 115 -5.03 9.97 1.36
N ALA A 116 -6.35 9.98 1.27
CA ALA A 116 -7.18 11.04 1.84
C ALA A 116 -7.01 11.21 3.36
N GLN A 117 -6.80 10.13 4.10
CA GLN A 117 -6.60 10.18 5.56
C GLN A 117 -5.23 10.73 5.97
N TYR A 118 -4.18 10.50 5.19
CA TYR A 118 -2.82 10.89 5.55
C TYR A 118 -2.34 12.17 4.90
N PHE A 119 -2.85 12.48 3.70
CA PHE A 119 -2.41 13.63 2.90
C PHE A 119 -3.52 14.66 2.67
N GLY A 120 -4.72 14.39 3.20
CA GLY A 120 -5.87 15.30 3.05
C GLY A 120 -6.66 15.05 1.76
N GLY A 121 -7.58 15.97 1.44
CA GLY A 121 -8.48 15.81 0.29
C GLY A 121 -9.56 14.75 0.50
N LYS A 122 -10.03 14.18 -0.58
CA LYS A 122 -11.10 13.16 -0.62
C LYS A 122 -10.62 11.94 -1.39
N ASP A 123 -11.24 10.78 -1.15
CA ASP A 123 -10.92 9.54 -1.86
C ASP A 123 -10.89 9.70 -3.39
N LYS A 124 -11.77 10.52 -3.95
CA LYS A 124 -11.85 10.79 -5.40
C LYS A 124 -10.67 11.59 -5.97
N ASP A 125 -9.87 12.20 -5.12
CA ASP A 125 -8.72 13.02 -5.50
C ASP A 125 -7.44 12.16 -5.67
N TYR A 126 -7.56 10.84 -5.47
CA TYR A 126 -6.44 9.91 -5.51
C TYR A 126 -6.61 8.81 -6.54
N ASP A 127 -5.61 8.66 -7.38
CA ASP A 127 -5.42 7.47 -8.22
C ASP A 127 -4.52 6.47 -7.50
N VAL A 128 -4.90 5.19 -7.51
CA VAL A 128 -4.08 4.11 -6.95
C VAL A 128 -3.77 3.09 -8.03
N VAL A 129 -2.58 3.16 -8.54
CA VAL A 129 -2.09 2.31 -9.62
C VAL A 129 -1.35 1.10 -9.04
N LYS A 130 -1.57 -0.04 -9.62
CA LYS A 130 -0.86 -1.27 -9.29
C LYS A 130 -0.47 -2.05 -10.54
N ALA A 131 0.67 -2.72 -10.46
CA ALA A 131 1.07 -3.72 -11.43
C ALA A 131 0.72 -5.13 -10.94
N SER A 132 0.29 -6.00 -11.82
CA SER A 132 0.11 -7.42 -11.56
C SER A 132 0.68 -8.25 -12.71
N LYS A 133 1.15 -9.45 -12.39
CA LYS A 133 1.70 -10.36 -13.41
C LYS A 133 0.66 -10.75 -14.48
N GLU A 134 -0.60 -10.88 -14.08
CA GLU A 134 -1.69 -11.37 -14.92
C GLU A 134 -2.47 -10.24 -15.60
N GLY A 135 -2.59 -9.10 -14.94
CA GLY A 135 -3.43 -7.97 -15.39
C GLY A 135 -2.66 -6.72 -15.83
N GLY A 136 -1.31 -6.77 -15.87
CA GLY A 136 -0.52 -5.59 -16.22
C GLY A 136 -0.70 -4.43 -15.25
N ILE A 137 -0.72 -3.22 -15.78
CA ILE A 137 -0.95 -1.98 -15.02
C ILE A 137 -2.44 -1.69 -14.97
N MET A 138 -2.97 -1.46 -13.77
CA MET A 138 -4.39 -1.14 -13.56
C MET A 138 -4.59 -0.14 -12.42
N ALA A 139 -5.58 0.72 -12.53
CA ALA A 139 -6.07 1.52 -11.41
C ALA A 139 -6.95 0.65 -10.50
N SER A 140 -6.65 0.63 -9.22
CA SER A 140 -7.53 0.01 -8.22
C SER A 140 -8.50 1.01 -7.59
N ASP A 141 -8.21 2.29 -7.72
CA ASP A 141 -9.05 3.45 -7.43
C ASP A 141 -8.68 4.55 -8.44
N GLY A 142 -9.61 5.42 -8.81
CA GLY A 142 -9.38 6.48 -9.77
C GLY A 142 -9.11 5.98 -11.19
N SER A 143 -8.16 6.61 -11.89
CA SER A 143 -7.83 6.37 -13.30
C SER A 143 -6.34 6.04 -13.53
N LEU A 144 -5.98 5.80 -14.79
CA LEU A 144 -4.57 5.66 -15.22
C LEU A 144 -4.06 6.92 -15.94
N ASP A 145 -4.79 8.02 -15.94
CA ASP A 145 -4.48 9.13 -16.83
C ASP A 145 -3.18 9.85 -16.42
N ALA A 146 -2.98 10.11 -15.13
CA ALA A 146 -1.72 10.66 -14.64
C ALA A 146 -0.54 9.70 -14.91
N TRP A 147 -0.75 8.40 -14.70
CA TRP A 147 0.25 7.38 -15.00
C TRP A 147 0.64 7.36 -16.49
N ARG A 148 -0.34 7.47 -17.38
CA ARG A 148 -0.08 7.52 -18.84
C ARG A 148 0.71 8.75 -19.23
N ARG A 149 0.38 9.92 -18.68
CA ARG A 149 1.14 11.16 -18.95
C ARG A 149 2.62 11.02 -18.58
N VAL A 150 2.92 10.45 -17.40
CA VAL A 150 4.31 10.16 -17.01
C VAL A 150 5.00 9.29 -18.04
N TYR A 151 4.34 8.24 -18.49
CA TYR A 151 4.88 7.32 -19.50
C TYR A 151 5.08 7.96 -20.86
N GLU A 152 4.18 8.82 -21.30
CA GLU A 152 4.29 9.55 -22.57
C GLU A 152 5.50 10.47 -22.55
N ILE A 153 5.66 11.28 -21.52
CA ILE A 153 6.82 12.16 -21.35
C ILE A 153 8.14 11.33 -21.31
N ALA A 154 8.15 10.23 -20.56
CA ALA A 154 9.33 9.39 -20.46
C ALA A 154 9.71 8.73 -21.80
N ARG A 155 8.74 8.43 -22.67
CA ARG A 155 8.98 7.88 -24.01
C ARG A 155 9.50 8.91 -25.01
N GLU A 156 9.13 10.17 -24.84
CA GLU A 156 9.66 11.28 -25.65
C GLU A 156 11.15 11.52 -25.35
N GLY A 157 11.64 11.04 -24.20
CA GLY A 157 13.00 11.15 -23.75
C GLY A 157 13.15 12.10 -22.57
N LEU A 158 14.05 11.77 -21.65
CA LEU A 158 14.40 12.57 -20.48
C LEU A 158 15.87 12.97 -20.50
N GLU A 159 16.48 13.02 -21.68
CA GLU A 159 17.89 13.38 -21.86
C GLU A 159 18.14 14.86 -21.58
N GLU A 160 17.12 15.69 -21.86
CA GLU A 160 17.18 17.13 -21.59
C GLU A 160 16.60 17.45 -20.21
N ASN A 161 17.23 18.37 -19.49
CA ASN A 161 16.79 18.81 -18.18
C ASN A 161 15.34 19.33 -18.16
N ASP A 162 14.91 19.98 -19.23
CA ASP A 162 13.56 20.55 -19.34
C ASP A 162 12.48 19.48 -19.23
N ALA A 163 12.63 18.35 -19.91
CA ALA A 163 11.69 17.23 -19.84
C ALA A 163 11.71 16.57 -18.44
N TYR A 164 12.89 16.42 -17.84
CA TYR A 164 13.06 15.89 -16.50
C TYR A 164 12.45 16.79 -15.42
N PHE A 165 12.71 18.08 -15.47
CA PHE A 165 12.16 19.06 -14.54
C PHE A 165 10.64 19.22 -14.68
N LYS A 166 10.12 19.13 -15.89
CA LYS A 166 8.67 19.17 -16.15
C LYS A 166 7.91 18.08 -15.42
N LEU A 167 8.47 16.85 -15.30
CA LEU A 167 7.84 15.78 -14.52
C LEU A 167 7.72 16.12 -13.04
N GLN A 168 8.60 16.95 -12.52
CA GLN A 168 8.66 17.36 -11.12
C GLN A 168 7.89 18.66 -10.84
N GLY A 169 7.21 19.21 -11.83
CA GLY A 169 6.57 20.52 -11.68
C GLY A 169 7.57 21.65 -11.49
N ARG A 170 8.72 21.58 -12.18
CA ARG A 170 9.79 22.58 -12.11
C ARG A 170 9.96 23.29 -13.44
N THR A 171 10.45 24.53 -13.36
CA THR A 171 10.89 25.30 -14.53
C THR A 171 12.11 24.62 -15.19
N PRO A 172 12.47 24.98 -16.45
CA PRO A 172 13.72 24.51 -17.07
C PRO A 172 14.98 24.83 -16.27
N GLY A 173 14.94 25.82 -15.42
CA GLY A 173 16.02 26.16 -14.49
C GLY A 173 16.07 25.31 -13.21
N GLY A 174 15.10 24.41 -13.01
CA GLY A 174 15.01 23.51 -11.85
C GLY A 174 14.32 24.12 -10.62
N GLU A 175 13.79 25.32 -10.71
CA GLU A 175 13.01 25.94 -9.63
C GLU A 175 11.57 25.40 -9.62
N LEU A 176 10.95 25.31 -8.43
CA LEU A 176 9.54 24.92 -8.33
C LEU A 176 8.65 25.92 -9.10
N ASP A 177 7.78 25.40 -9.95
CA ASP A 177 6.77 26.19 -10.65
C ASP A 177 5.42 25.98 -9.94
N PRO A 178 4.89 26.99 -9.24
CA PRO A 178 3.65 26.83 -8.47
C PRO A 178 2.41 26.58 -9.34
N ASP A 179 2.50 26.85 -10.64
CA ASP A 179 1.39 26.64 -11.59
C ASP A 179 1.53 25.31 -12.36
N ALA A 180 2.65 24.61 -12.21
CA ALA A 180 2.88 23.35 -12.89
C ALA A 180 2.30 22.15 -12.12
N GLU A 181 1.83 21.14 -12.86
CA GLU A 181 1.43 19.86 -12.28
C GLU A 181 2.69 19.05 -11.91
N VAL A 182 2.78 18.61 -10.65
CA VAL A 182 3.81 17.66 -10.20
C VAL A 182 3.33 16.25 -10.56
N LEU A 183 4.00 15.59 -11.48
CA LEU A 183 3.69 14.22 -11.89
C LEU A 183 4.50 13.19 -11.12
N ILE A 184 5.71 13.54 -10.70
CA ILE A 184 6.58 12.72 -9.85
C ILE A 184 7.15 13.61 -8.75
N ASP A 185 6.82 13.29 -7.51
CA ASP A 185 7.40 13.90 -6.31
C ASP A 185 8.66 13.11 -5.95
N ILE A 186 9.78 13.80 -5.87
CA ILE A 186 11.10 13.24 -5.56
C ILE A 186 11.76 13.90 -4.34
N ASP A 187 11.09 14.87 -3.71
CA ASP A 187 11.60 15.63 -2.56
C ASP A 187 11.38 14.92 -1.21
#